data_af117c37fe70f2ec88bacd7cfe90db80
#
_entry.id   af117c37fe70f2ec88bacd7cfe90db80
#
_cell.length_a   1.000
_cell.length_b   1.000
_cell.length_c   1.000
_cell.angle_alpha   90.00
_cell.angle_beta   90.00
_cell.angle_gamma   90.00
#
_symmetry.space_group_name_H-M   'P 1'
#
loop_
_entity.id
_entity.type
_entity.pdbx_description
1 polymer ?
#
loop_
_entity_poly.entity_id
_entity_poly.type
_entity_poly.pdbx_seq_one_letter_code
_entity_poly.pdbx_strand_id
1 'polypeptide(L)'
;MKKILYVFLIMILAVGCNNLSNTPINKTEQMLKKYQMLDNDVMEDLNKTVDSETTFSEAQKTEYKNIMKKHYQNLVYEIKDDTIDGDEAKVNVLITVTDFKKVLDESEAYLNEHLDEFKDEYGNYIASKYVDYRLEKMSEAKEKVKYTIEIKLTKVNKEWRVDTLSDETLDKINGVYKY
;
A
#
# COMPACT_ATOMS: atom_id res chain seq x y z
N MET A 1 -47.90 -15.16 -34.03
CA MET A 1 -47.63 -15.59 -32.68
C MET A 1 -46.09 -15.66 -32.40
N LYS A 2 -45.28 -14.74 -32.88
CA LYS A 2 -43.82 -14.74 -32.67
C LYS A 2 -43.27 -13.43 -32.07
N LYS A 3 -44.14 -12.53 -31.60
CA LYS A 3 -43.70 -11.24 -31.04
C LYS A 3 -43.85 -11.05 -29.54
N ILE A 4 -44.34 -12.06 -28.79
CA ILE A 4 -44.56 -11.97 -27.34
C ILE A 4 -43.40 -12.60 -26.54
N LEU A 5 -42.47 -13.31 -27.18
CA LEU A 5 -41.38 -13.99 -26.49
C LEU A 5 -40.17 -13.10 -26.18
N TYR A 6 -40.08 -11.93 -26.78
CA TYR A 6 -38.94 -11.02 -26.58
C TYR A 6 -39.08 -10.01 -25.42
N VAL A 7 -40.29 -9.87 -24.87
CA VAL A 7 -40.51 -8.90 -23.75
C VAL A 7 -40.23 -9.55 -22.38
N PHE A 8 -40.17 -10.87 -22.27
CA PHE A 8 -39.92 -11.52 -21.00
C PHE A 8 -38.42 -11.72 -20.64
N LEU A 9 -37.51 -11.51 -21.58
CA LEU A 9 -36.06 -11.70 -21.35
C LEU A 9 -35.35 -10.46 -20.79
N ILE A 10 -36.02 -9.30 -20.77
CA ILE A 10 -35.41 -8.04 -20.32
C ILE A 10 -35.69 -7.72 -18.83
N MET A 11 -36.58 -8.47 -18.18
CA MET A 11 -37.01 -8.20 -16.80
C MET A 11 -36.23 -8.94 -15.71
N ILE A 12 -35.17 -9.68 -16.03
CA ILE A 12 -34.38 -10.43 -15.03
C ILE A 12 -33.07 -9.72 -14.65
N LEU A 13 -32.77 -8.57 -15.26
CA LEU A 13 -31.51 -7.85 -14.99
C LEU A 13 -31.61 -6.67 -13.99
N ALA A 14 -32.74 -6.49 -13.33
CA ALA A 14 -32.95 -5.33 -12.44
C ALA A 14 -33.04 -5.66 -10.93
N VAL A 15 -32.77 -6.89 -10.51
CA VAL A 15 -32.81 -7.25 -9.08
C VAL A 15 -31.46 -7.86 -8.70
N GLY A 16 -30.47 -7.03 -8.37
CA GLY A 16 -29.20 -7.55 -7.88
C GLY A 16 -28.08 -6.55 -7.63
N CYS A 17 -28.29 -5.25 -7.86
CA CYS A 17 -27.15 -4.31 -7.77
C CYS A 17 -26.83 -3.76 -6.37
N ASN A 18 -27.62 -4.02 -5.34
CA ASN A 18 -27.38 -3.44 -4.00
C ASN A 18 -26.57 -4.32 -3.03
N ASN A 19 -26.32 -5.60 -3.35
CA ASN A 19 -25.55 -6.50 -2.47
C ASN A 19 -24.12 -6.79 -2.96
N LEU A 20 -23.80 -6.50 -4.21
CA LEU A 20 -22.47 -6.77 -4.78
C LEU A 20 -21.36 -5.89 -4.19
N SER A 21 -21.69 -4.71 -3.67
CA SER A 21 -20.71 -3.80 -3.06
C SER A 21 -20.35 -4.14 -1.61
N ASN A 22 -21.15 -4.95 -0.93
CA ASN A 22 -20.95 -5.32 0.47
C ASN A 22 -20.47 -6.78 0.61
N THR A 23 -19.36 -7.11 -0.01
CA THR A 23 -18.67 -8.40 0.15
C THR A 23 -17.27 -8.15 0.71
N PRO A 24 -16.63 -9.15 1.39
CA PRO A 24 -15.26 -9.01 1.86
C PRO A 24 -14.30 -8.63 0.74
N ILE A 25 -14.40 -9.26 -0.43
CA ILE A 25 -13.60 -8.96 -1.60
C ILE A 25 -13.74 -7.49 -2.00
N ASN A 26 -14.98 -7.00 -2.18
CA ASN A 26 -15.19 -5.61 -2.62
C ASN A 26 -14.70 -4.59 -1.60
N LYS A 27 -14.82 -4.87 -0.29
CA LYS A 27 -14.30 -3.99 0.76
C LYS A 27 -12.77 -3.97 0.75
N THR A 28 -12.13 -5.12 0.52
CA THR A 28 -10.69 -5.22 0.35
C THR A 28 -10.21 -4.45 -0.88
N GLU A 29 -10.88 -4.59 -2.03
CA GLU A 29 -10.57 -3.80 -3.22
C GLU A 29 -10.73 -2.30 -2.99
N GLN A 30 -11.79 -1.88 -2.31
CA GLN A 30 -12.00 -0.47 -1.96
C GLN A 30 -10.86 0.06 -1.08
N MET A 31 -10.40 -0.71 -0.11
CA MET A 31 -9.25 -0.37 0.74
C MET A 31 -7.97 -0.21 -0.10
N LEU A 32 -7.66 -1.17 -0.97
CA LEU A 32 -6.46 -1.08 -1.83
C LEU A 32 -6.54 0.08 -2.84
N LYS A 33 -7.74 0.36 -3.37
CA LYS A 33 -7.97 1.53 -4.23
C LYS A 33 -7.74 2.85 -3.52
N LYS A 34 -7.98 2.95 -2.20
CA LYS A 34 -7.65 4.16 -1.43
C LYS A 34 -6.16 4.51 -1.52
N TYR A 35 -5.25 3.51 -1.46
CA TYR A 35 -3.82 3.73 -1.68
C TYR A 35 -3.55 4.24 -3.09
N GLN A 36 -4.07 3.57 -4.12
CA GLN A 36 -3.85 3.96 -5.52
C GLN A 36 -4.38 5.36 -5.83
N MET A 37 -5.49 5.75 -5.21
CA MET A 37 -6.13 7.06 -5.42
C MET A 37 -5.61 8.15 -4.49
N LEU A 38 -4.70 7.82 -3.57
CA LEU A 38 -4.20 8.74 -2.54
C LEU A 38 -5.35 9.37 -1.74
N ASP A 39 -6.30 8.52 -1.29
CA ASP A 39 -7.44 8.95 -0.49
C ASP A 39 -6.98 9.70 0.77
N ASN A 40 -7.85 10.58 1.28
CA ASN A 40 -7.51 11.43 2.41
C ASN A 40 -7.02 10.65 3.64
N ASP A 41 -7.64 9.50 3.95
CA ASP A 41 -7.24 8.67 5.11
C ASP A 41 -5.79 8.17 4.95
N VAL A 42 -5.44 7.64 3.75
CA VAL A 42 -4.09 7.17 3.42
C VAL A 42 -3.09 8.31 3.48
N MET A 43 -3.48 9.49 2.99
CA MET A 43 -2.61 10.67 3.02
C MET A 43 -2.43 11.25 4.42
N GLU A 44 -3.45 11.18 5.27
CA GLU A 44 -3.34 11.60 6.67
C GLU A 44 -2.37 10.69 7.43
N ASP A 45 -2.47 9.37 7.26
CA ASP A 45 -1.57 8.41 7.90
C ASP A 45 -0.13 8.57 7.40
N LEU A 46 0.09 8.76 6.10
CA LEU A 46 1.41 9.06 5.55
C LEU A 46 1.97 10.36 6.15
N ASN A 47 1.16 11.41 6.24
CA ASN A 47 1.59 12.69 6.81
C ASN A 47 1.97 12.53 8.28
N LYS A 48 1.14 11.85 9.09
CA LYS A 48 1.44 11.59 10.52
C LYS A 48 2.77 10.85 10.68
N THR A 49 2.99 9.80 9.89
CA THR A 49 4.22 9.02 9.93
C THR A 49 5.44 9.89 9.61
N VAL A 50 5.37 10.66 8.53
CA VAL A 50 6.51 11.49 8.09
C VAL A 50 6.73 12.68 9.02
N ASP A 51 5.66 13.29 9.54
CA ASP A 51 5.79 14.45 10.44
C ASP A 51 6.37 14.04 11.81
N SER A 52 6.17 12.77 12.23
CA SER A 52 6.80 12.22 13.43
C SER A 52 8.31 11.94 13.27
N GLU A 53 8.80 11.90 12.01
CA GLU A 53 10.21 11.65 11.72
C GLU A 53 11.06 12.91 12.02
N THR A 54 11.86 12.84 13.08
CA THR A 54 12.63 13.98 13.58
C THR A 54 14.00 14.14 12.92
N THR A 55 14.45 13.12 12.20
CA THR A 55 15.77 13.12 11.55
C THR A 55 15.74 13.75 10.15
N PHE A 56 14.56 13.93 9.57
CA PHE A 56 14.37 14.50 8.23
C PHE A 56 14.19 16.02 8.30
N SER A 57 14.85 16.74 7.40
CA SER A 57 14.51 18.13 7.10
C SER A 57 13.15 18.21 6.40
N GLU A 58 12.53 19.38 6.36
CA GLU A 58 11.24 19.58 5.67
C GLU A 58 11.32 19.27 4.15
N ALA A 59 12.47 19.52 3.52
CA ALA A 59 12.71 19.15 2.13
C ALA A 59 12.72 17.63 1.97
N GLN A 60 13.41 16.89 2.84
CA GLN A 60 13.49 15.44 2.84
C GLN A 60 12.11 14.81 3.13
N LYS A 61 11.34 15.36 4.08
CA LYS A 61 9.95 14.94 4.33
C LYS A 61 9.08 15.09 3.08
N THR A 62 9.21 16.20 2.39
CA THR A 62 8.46 16.45 1.15
C THR A 62 8.83 15.44 0.06
N GLU A 63 10.13 15.18 -0.10
CA GLU A 63 10.62 14.21 -1.09
C GLU A 63 10.15 12.80 -0.76
N TYR A 64 10.29 12.35 0.49
CA TYR A 64 9.79 11.05 0.93
C TYR A 64 8.28 10.91 0.67
N LYS A 65 7.47 11.92 1.03
CA LYS A 65 6.02 11.91 0.73
C LYS A 65 5.76 11.75 -0.78
N ASN A 66 6.52 12.40 -1.63
CA ASN A 66 6.37 12.28 -3.08
C ASN A 66 6.76 10.89 -3.61
N ILE A 67 7.80 10.27 -3.06
CA ILE A 67 8.21 8.90 -3.37
C ILE A 67 7.07 7.93 -2.99
N MET A 68 6.55 8.03 -1.76
CA MET A 68 5.48 7.15 -1.27
C MET A 68 4.17 7.33 -2.04
N LYS A 69 3.80 8.55 -2.42
CA LYS A 69 2.65 8.77 -3.30
C LYS A 69 2.77 8.02 -4.61
N LYS A 70 3.91 8.12 -5.29
CA LYS A 70 4.16 7.37 -6.53
C LYS A 70 4.13 5.86 -6.30
N HIS A 71 4.68 5.41 -5.18
CA HIS A 71 4.68 4.01 -4.79
C HIS A 71 3.24 3.48 -4.63
N TYR A 72 2.39 4.17 -3.89
CA TYR A 72 0.99 3.80 -3.68
C TYR A 72 0.18 3.81 -4.99
N GLN A 73 0.35 4.82 -5.83
CA GLN A 73 -0.31 4.89 -7.14
C GLN A 73 0.08 3.75 -8.07
N ASN A 74 1.29 3.19 -7.91
CA ASN A 74 1.81 2.08 -8.71
C ASN A 74 1.63 0.71 -8.03
N LEU A 75 0.89 0.62 -6.92
CA LEU A 75 0.53 -0.63 -6.30
C LEU A 75 -0.35 -1.44 -7.25
N VAL A 76 0.02 -2.69 -7.51
CA VAL A 76 -0.79 -3.65 -8.28
C VAL A 76 -1.24 -4.74 -7.33
N TYR A 77 -2.47 -5.21 -7.48
CA TYR A 77 -2.99 -6.30 -6.65
C TYR A 77 -3.82 -7.30 -7.46
N GLU A 78 -3.89 -8.50 -6.94
CA GLU A 78 -4.71 -9.60 -7.44
C GLU A 78 -5.35 -10.31 -6.24
N ILE A 79 -6.68 -10.30 -6.16
CA ILE A 79 -7.41 -11.08 -5.16
C ILE A 79 -7.26 -12.56 -5.50
N LYS A 80 -6.85 -13.38 -4.53
CA LYS A 80 -6.65 -14.81 -4.73
C LYS A 80 -7.87 -15.61 -4.29
N ASP A 81 -8.26 -15.46 -3.05
CA ASP A 81 -9.39 -16.15 -2.45
C ASP A 81 -9.91 -15.40 -1.23
N ASP A 82 -11.05 -15.81 -0.72
CA ASP A 82 -11.61 -15.37 0.55
C ASP A 82 -12.19 -16.55 1.34
N THR A 83 -12.26 -16.39 2.65
CA THR A 83 -12.95 -17.28 3.56
C THR A 83 -13.87 -16.47 4.45
N ILE A 84 -15.08 -16.99 4.70
CA ILE A 84 -16.09 -16.36 5.56
C ILE A 84 -16.51 -17.36 6.62
N ASP A 85 -16.43 -16.93 7.88
CA ASP A 85 -16.90 -17.69 9.03
C ASP A 85 -17.79 -16.78 9.92
N GLY A 86 -19.10 -16.90 9.74
CA GLY A 86 -20.09 -16.07 10.42
C GLY A 86 -19.92 -14.57 10.07
N ASP A 87 -19.52 -13.78 11.06
CA ASP A 87 -19.29 -12.34 10.92
C ASP A 87 -17.81 -11.97 10.75
N GLU A 88 -16.93 -12.95 10.57
CA GLU A 88 -15.51 -12.75 10.26
C GLU A 88 -15.20 -13.20 8.85
N ALA A 89 -14.26 -12.53 8.19
CA ALA A 89 -13.77 -12.91 6.89
C ALA A 89 -12.27 -12.60 6.74
N LYS A 90 -11.63 -13.35 5.84
CA LYS A 90 -10.25 -13.16 5.42
C LYS A 90 -10.18 -13.15 3.92
N VAL A 91 -9.46 -12.21 3.36
CA VAL A 91 -9.21 -12.10 1.92
C VAL A 91 -7.71 -12.18 1.68
N ASN A 92 -7.27 -13.15 0.89
CA ASN A 92 -5.89 -13.28 0.48
C ASN A 92 -5.65 -12.49 -0.80
N VAL A 93 -4.64 -11.63 -0.77
CA VAL A 93 -4.30 -10.74 -1.88
C VAL A 93 -2.82 -10.88 -2.21
N LEU A 94 -2.50 -11.07 -3.47
CA LEU A 94 -1.15 -10.90 -3.98
C LEU A 94 -0.97 -9.44 -4.38
N ILE A 95 -0.07 -8.73 -3.71
CA ILE A 95 0.32 -7.37 -4.08
C ILE A 95 1.68 -7.36 -4.78
N THR A 96 1.87 -6.40 -5.67
CA THR A 96 3.16 -6.11 -6.31
C THR A 96 3.48 -4.64 -6.07
N VAL A 97 4.59 -4.39 -5.42
CA VAL A 97 5.03 -3.06 -4.96
C VAL A 97 6.48 -2.82 -5.32
N THR A 98 6.97 -1.58 -5.21
CA THR A 98 8.41 -1.29 -5.33
C THR A 98 9.16 -1.92 -4.16
N ASP A 99 10.28 -2.58 -4.43
CA ASP A 99 11.13 -3.20 -3.41
C ASP A 99 12.03 -2.14 -2.75
N PHE A 100 11.45 -1.39 -1.82
CA PHE A 100 12.22 -0.43 -1.04
C PHE A 100 13.10 -1.11 0.02
N LYS A 101 12.73 -2.33 0.48
CA LYS A 101 13.58 -3.04 1.42
C LYS A 101 14.96 -3.30 0.85
N LYS A 102 15.03 -3.78 -0.39
CA LYS A 102 16.30 -3.97 -1.09
C LYS A 102 17.09 -2.66 -1.20
N VAL A 103 16.43 -1.57 -1.59
CA VAL A 103 17.07 -0.26 -1.71
C VAL A 103 17.66 0.22 -0.38
N LEU A 104 16.92 0.03 0.72
CA LEU A 104 17.37 0.42 2.05
C LEU A 104 18.58 -0.41 2.50
N ASP A 105 18.56 -1.74 2.24
CA ASP A 105 19.68 -2.62 2.58
C ASP A 105 20.94 -2.29 1.76
N GLU A 106 20.79 -2.05 0.46
CA GLU A 106 21.88 -1.62 -0.41
C GLU A 106 22.44 -0.25 0.01
N SER A 107 21.56 0.67 0.43
CA SER A 107 21.99 1.99 0.92
C SER A 107 22.77 1.89 2.24
N GLU A 108 22.35 0.99 3.14
CA GLU A 108 23.06 0.74 4.40
C GLU A 108 24.44 0.10 4.13
N ALA A 109 24.52 -0.86 3.22
CA ALA A 109 25.79 -1.47 2.81
C ALA A 109 26.72 -0.40 2.24
N TYR A 110 26.20 0.45 1.34
CA TYR A 110 26.96 1.56 0.76
C TYR A 110 27.49 2.53 1.81
N LEU A 111 26.66 2.91 2.79
CA LEU A 111 27.09 3.78 3.89
C LEU A 111 28.30 3.17 4.64
N ASN A 112 28.24 1.86 4.91
CA ASN A 112 29.30 1.17 5.65
C ASN A 112 30.63 1.10 4.87
N GLU A 113 30.56 1.00 3.56
CA GLU A 113 31.74 0.94 2.67
C GLU A 113 32.29 2.33 2.33
N HIS A 114 31.45 3.36 2.33
CA HIS A 114 31.76 4.73 1.86
C HIS A 114 31.49 5.79 2.92
N LEU A 115 31.72 5.48 4.20
CA LEU A 115 31.39 6.39 5.32
C LEU A 115 31.96 7.80 5.16
N ASP A 116 33.11 7.94 4.49
CA ASP A 116 33.77 9.24 4.30
C ASP A 116 32.97 10.20 3.40
N GLU A 117 32.14 9.71 2.49
CA GLU A 117 31.26 10.54 1.66
C GLU A 117 30.17 11.25 2.48
N PHE A 118 29.83 10.68 3.63
CA PHE A 118 28.80 11.17 4.54
C PHE A 118 29.36 12.01 5.70
N LYS A 119 30.63 12.45 5.61
CA LYS A 119 31.27 13.31 6.60
C LYS A 119 31.40 14.75 6.11
N ASP A 120 31.62 15.66 7.06
CA ASP A 120 32.05 17.03 6.79
C ASP A 120 33.58 17.13 6.60
N GLU A 121 34.08 18.34 6.35
CA GLU A 121 35.52 18.61 6.19
C GLU A 121 36.34 18.36 7.48
N TYR A 122 35.66 18.22 8.63
CA TYR A 122 36.28 17.92 9.93
C TYR A 122 36.19 16.42 10.28
N GLY A 123 35.60 15.62 9.42
CA GLY A 123 35.43 14.16 9.63
C GLY A 123 34.21 13.77 10.46
N ASN A 124 33.29 14.70 10.77
CA ASN A 124 32.06 14.39 11.49
C ASN A 124 31.01 13.82 10.54
N TYR A 125 30.31 12.77 10.97
CA TYR A 125 29.20 12.19 10.22
C TYR A 125 28.02 13.17 10.11
N ILE A 126 27.50 13.34 8.89
CA ILE A 126 26.33 14.19 8.58
C ILE A 126 25.16 13.30 8.17
N ALA A 127 24.27 13.02 9.11
CA ALA A 127 23.12 12.12 8.88
C ALA A 127 22.24 12.58 7.71
N SER A 128 22.06 13.89 7.49
CA SER A 128 21.24 14.40 6.38
C SER A 128 21.78 14.00 5.00
N LYS A 129 23.10 13.90 4.80
CA LYS A 129 23.69 13.41 3.55
C LYS A 129 23.27 11.97 3.24
N TYR A 130 23.25 11.11 4.27
CA TYR A 130 22.80 9.74 4.10
C TYR A 130 21.30 9.65 3.84
N VAL A 131 20.49 10.49 4.48
CA VAL A 131 19.06 10.60 4.19
C VAL A 131 18.85 11.01 2.74
N ASP A 132 19.54 12.03 2.24
CA ASP A 132 19.47 12.47 0.85
C ASP A 132 19.82 11.34 -0.11
N TYR A 133 20.92 10.63 0.13
CA TYR A 133 21.34 9.48 -0.66
C TYR A 133 20.24 8.38 -0.70
N ARG A 134 19.69 8.03 0.46
CA ARG A 134 18.60 7.04 0.52
C ARG A 134 17.38 7.46 -0.28
N LEU A 135 16.96 8.72 -0.14
CA LEU A 135 15.80 9.25 -0.87
C LEU A 135 16.03 9.25 -2.37
N GLU A 136 17.24 9.62 -2.82
CA GLU A 136 17.63 9.51 -4.23
C GLU A 136 17.48 8.08 -4.72
N LYS A 137 18.06 7.08 -4.02
CA LYS A 137 17.97 5.67 -4.40
C LYS A 137 16.52 5.15 -4.38
N MET A 138 15.72 5.53 -3.39
CA MET A 138 14.30 5.20 -3.37
C MET A 138 13.54 5.82 -4.57
N SER A 139 13.85 7.05 -4.95
CA SER A 139 13.22 7.73 -6.08
C SER A 139 13.51 7.06 -7.43
N GLU A 140 14.70 6.46 -7.56
CA GLU A 140 15.18 5.74 -8.74
C GLU A 140 14.74 4.28 -8.81
N ALA A 141 14.21 3.73 -7.71
CA ALA A 141 13.87 2.32 -7.57
C ALA A 141 12.86 1.85 -8.61
N LYS A 142 13.18 0.78 -9.34
CA LYS A 142 12.34 0.18 -10.38
C LYS A 142 11.97 -1.26 -10.08
N GLU A 143 12.76 -1.93 -9.25
CA GLU A 143 12.53 -3.33 -8.92
C GLU A 143 11.23 -3.48 -8.14
N LYS A 144 10.56 -4.59 -8.39
CA LYS A 144 9.28 -4.91 -7.77
C LYS A 144 9.38 -6.20 -6.98
N VAL A 145 8.68 -6.24 -5.87
CA VAL A 145 8.52 -7.42 -5.04
C VAL A 145 7.05 -7.80 -4.94
N LYS A 146 6.79 -9.08 -4.77
CA LYS A 146 5.44 -9.62 -4.60
C LYS A 146 5.27 -10.17 -3.19
N TYR A 147 4.19 -9.76 -2.54
CA TYR A 147 3.81 -10.28 -1.23
C TYR A 147 2.39 -10.81 -1.26
N THR A 148 2.15 -11.90 -0.55
CA THR A 148 0.80 -12.27 -0.16
C THR A 148 0.48 -11.60 1.17
N ILE A 149 -0.67 -10.90 1.22
CA ILE A 149 -1.21 -10.29 2.43
C ILE A 149 -2.58 -10.90 2.74
N GLU A 150 -2.89 -11.07 4.02
CA GLU A 150 -4.21 -11.46 4.51
C GLU A 150 -4.93 -10.22 5.06
N ILE A 151 -6.04 -9.87 4.47
CA ILE A 151 -6.89 -8.77 4.94
C ILE A 151 -8.04 -9.37 5.74
N LYS A 152 -8.12 -8.99 7.01
CA LYS A 152 -9.20 -9.40 7.91
C LYS A 152 -10.34 -8.40 7.85
N LEU A 153 -11.56 -8.92 7.93
CA LEU A 153 -12.77 -8.11 7.93
C LEU A 153 -13.75 -8.65 8.97
N THR A 154 -14.45 -7.73 9.60
CA THR A 154 -15.53 -8.01 10.54
C THR A 154 -16.84 -7.42 10.02
N LYS A 155 -17.94 -8.14 10.17
CA LYS A 155 -19.27 -7.69 9.81
C LYS A 155 -19.94 -6.97 10.96
N VAL A 156 -20.16 -5.67 10.78
CA VAL A 156 -20.79 -4.82 11.79
C VAL A 156 -22.08 -4.22 11.22
N ASN A 157 -23.21 -4.43 11.90
CA ASN A 157 -24.53 -3.97 11.44
C ASN A 157 -24.86 -4.41 10.00
N LYS A 158 -24.55 -5.67 9.67
CA LYS A 158 -24.72 -6.27 8.34
C LYS A 158 -23.77 -5.74 7.25
N GLU A 159 -22.82 -4.89 7.57
CA GLU A 159 -21.80 -4.37 6.64
C GLU A 159 -20.42 -4.91 6.97
N TRP A 160 -19.70 -5.38 5.94
CA TRP A 160 -18.31 -5.76 6.06
C TRP A 160 -17.41 -4.53 6.19
N ARG A 161 -16.49 -4.59 7.14
CA ARG A 161 -15.47 -3.57 7.38
C ARG A 161 -14.12 -4.21 7.45
N VAL A 162 -13.14 -3.59 6.81
CA VAL A 162 -11.73 -3.99 6.94
C VAL A 162 -11.27 -3.64 8.37
N ASP A 163 -10.66 -4.60 9.03
CA ASP A 163 -10.07 -4.40 10.34
C ASP A 163 -8.77 -3.60 10.23
N THR A 164 -8.23 -3.14 11.35
CA THR A 164 -6.93 -2.48 11.39
C THR A 164 -5.86 -3.40 10.79
N LEU A 165 -5.13 -2.88 9.81
CA LEU A 165 -4.05 -3.63 9.19
C LEU A 165 -2.92 -3.86 10.19
N SER A 166 -2.31 -5.05 10.15
CA SER A 166 -1.13 -5.36 10.95
C SER A 166 0.09 -4.60 10.43
N ASP A 167 1.07 -4.37 11.30
CA ASP A 167 2.36 -3.77 10.92
C ASP A 167 3.02 -4.53 9.77
N GLU A 168 2.99 -5.87 9.80
CA GLU A 168 3.48 -6.71 8.71
C GLU A 168 2.79 -6.40 7.38
N THR A 169 1.45 -6.24 7.40
CA THR A 169 0.69 -5.90 6.19
C THR A 169 1.05 -4.50 5.68
N LEU A 170 1.21 -3.54 6.60
CA LEU A 170 1.64 -2.18 6.26
C LEU A 170 3.06 -2.16 5.68
N ASP A 171 4.00 -2.90 6.28
CA ASP A 171 5.37 -3.02 5.77
C ASP A 171 5.41 -3.61 4.35
N LYS A 172 4.57 -4.62 4.08
CA LYS A 172 4.42 -5.21 2.75
C LYS A 172 3.84 -4.21 1.75
N ILE A 173 2.78 -3.48 2.13
CA ILE A 173 2.18 -2.43 1.28
C ILE A 173 3.21 -1.32 1.02
N ASN A 174 4.02 -0.95 2.00
CA ASN A 174 5.06 0.07 1.89
C ASN A 174 6.34 -0.43 1.16
N GLY A 175 6.44 -1.73 0.88
CA GLY A 175 7.61 -2.32 0.20
C GLY A 175 8.87 -2.39 1.05
N VAL A 176 8.74 -2.36 2.38
CA VAL A 176 9.86 -2.36 3.34
C VAL A 176 9.91 -3.64 4.20
N TYR A 177 9.05 -4.61 3.92
CA TYR A 177 8.98 -5.85 4.69
C TYR A 177 10.28 -6.65 4.57
N LYS A 178 10.80 -7.08 5.73
CA LYS A 178 12.00 -7.91 5.83
C LYS A 178 11.60 -9.40 5.72
N TYR A 179 12.21 -10.10 4.77
CA TYR A 179 12.02 -11.56 4.58
C TYR A 179 12.66 -12.36 5.71
#